data_bccab41350c694af08143066f6a84025
#
_entry.id   bccab41350c694af08143066f6a84025
#
_cell.length_a   1.000
_cell.length_b   1.000
_cell.length_c   1.000
_cell.angle_alpha   90.00
_cell.angle_beta   90.00
_cell.angle_gamma   90.00
#
_symmetry.space_group_name_H-M   'P 1'
#
loop_
_entity.id
_entity.type
_entity.pdbx_description
1 polymer ?
#
loop_
_entity_poly.entity_id
_entity_poly.type
_entity_poly.pdbx_seq_one_letter_code
_entity_poly.pdbx_strand_id
1 'polypeptide(L)'
;MRKVVILGASGHARVIADIVEACGDTVEALLPAGTLSGAPKFRACQIIDELEPVARGVYGGAIGYMDFSGNLDVCIAIRTAVKKGKKVYVQAGAGIVADSIPENEYQECANKAGAVIEAIKKVSEVCN
;
A
#
# COMPACT_ATOMS: atom_id res chain seq x y z
N MET A 1 11.66 -21.37 -14.82
CA MET A 1 11.84 -20.18 -13.95
C MET A 1 10.45 -19.64 -13.66
N ARG A 2 9.96 -19.77 -12.44
CA ARG A 2 8.65 -19.28 -12.04
C ARG A 2 8.79 -17.85 -11.56
N LYS A 3 7.75 -17.05 -11.74
CA LYS A 3 7.67 -15.68 -11.23
C LYS A 3 6.89 -15.70 -9.93
N VAL A 4 7.45 -15.12 -8.87
CA VAL A 4 6.88 -15.16 -7.52
C VAL A 4 6.64 -13.74 -7.02
N VAL A 5 5.45 -13.50 -6.50
CA VAL A 5 5.10 -12.27 -5.77
C VAL A 5 5.07 -12.58 -4.28
N ILE A 6 5.83 -11.84 -3.49
CA ILE A 6 5.90 -12.03 -2.05
C ILE A 6 5.07 -10.93 -1.37
N LEU A 7 4.09 -11.34 -0.58
CA LEU A 7 3.26 -10.46 0.23
C LEU A 7 3.74 -10.50 1.68
N GLY A 8 4.39 -9.45 2.15
CA GLY A 8 4.85 -9.35 3.53
C GLY A 8 5.87 -8.24 3.73
N ALA A 9 5.93 -7.71 4.94
CA ALA A 9 6.81 -6.58 5.30
C ALA A 9 7.89 -6.93 6.32
N SER A 10 7.90 -8.16 6.84
CA SER A 10 8.83 -8.60 7.89
C SER A 10 10.17 -9.09 7.32
N GLY A 11 11.16 -9.29 8.18
CA GLY A 11 12.42 -9.94 7.83
C GLY A 11 12.23 -11.32 7.18
N HIS A 12 11.14 -12.01 7.48
CA HIS A 12 10.79 -13.29 6.84
C HIS A 12 10.54 -13.16 5.34
N ALA A 13 9.97 -12.04 4.87
CA ALA A 13 9.77 -11.83 3.44
C ALA A 13 11.10 -11.77 2.68
N ARG A 14 12.15 -11.22 3.28
CA ARG A 14 13.50 -11.20 2.71
C ARG A 14 14.08 -12.61 2.63
N VAL A 15 13.97 -13.40 3.69
CA VAL A 15 14.44 -14.78 3.71
C VAL A 15 13.72 -15.63 2.66
N ILE A 16 12.40 -15.43 2.49
CA ILE A 16 11.63 -16.11 1.45
C ILE A 16 12.10 -15.70 0.06
N ALA A 17 12.39 -14.42 -0.17
CA ALA A 17 12.93 -13.95 -1.45
C ALA A 17 14.28 -14.64 -1.77
N ASP A 18 15.19 -14.66 -0.81
CA ASP A 18 16.50 -15.30 -0.95
C ASP A 18 16.37 -16.82 -1.26
N ILE A 19 15.41 -17.51 -0.63
CA ILE A 19 15.10 -18.92 -0.91
C ILE A 19 14.54 -19.10 -2.32
N VAL A 20 13.60 -18.26 -2.74
CA VAL A 20 12.99 -18.31 -4.08
C VAL A 20 14.06 -18.16 -5.16
N GLU A 21 14.94 -17.18 -5.00
CA GLU A 21 16.06 -16.96 -5.93
C GLU A 21 17.05 -18.13 -5.94
N ALA A 22 17.36 -18.69 -4.77
CA ALA A 22 18.22 -19.87 -4.65
C ALA A 22 17.63 -21.12 -5.33
N CYS A 23 16.30 -21.20 -5.42
CA CYS A 23 15.59 -22.25 -6.18
C CYS A 23 15.55 -22.01 -7.70
N GLY A 24 16.16 -20.94 -8.19
CA GLY A 24 16.18 -20.57 -9.61
C GLY A 24 14.88 -19.91 -10.11
N ASP A 25 14.04 -19.48 -9.23
CA ASP A 25 12.84 -18.71 -9.52
C ASP A 25 13.11 -17.19 -9.39
N THR A 26 12.29 -16.36 -9.98
CA THR A 26 12.45 -14.90 -9.97
C THR A 26 11.44 -14.25 -9.05
N VAL A 27 11.87 -13.33 -8.19
CA VAL A 27 10.97 -12.49 -7.41
C VAL A 27 10.56 -11.28 -8.27
N GLU A 28 9.29 -11.19 -8.64
CA GLU A 28 8.75 -10.10 -9.46
C GLU A 28 8.28 -8.90 -8.63
N ALA A 29 7.73 -9.15 -7.45
CA ALA A 29 7.26 -8.10 -6.56
C ALA A 29 7.36 -8.47 -5.10
N LEU A 30 7.64 -7.46 -4.27
CA LEU A 30 7.65 -7.55 -2.82
C LEU A 30 6.71 -6.49 -2.25
N LEU A 31 5.66 -6.93 -1.57
CA LEU A 31 4.66 -6.05 -0.96
C LEU A 31 4.74 -6.09 0.57
N PRO A 32 4.40 -4.99 1.25
CA PRO A 32 4.00 -3.69 0.72
C PRO A 32 5.11 -2.99 -0.05
N ALA A 33 4.72 -2.18 -1.05
CA ALA A 33 5.66 -1.46 -1.90
C ALA A 33 6.55 -0.52 -1.07
N GLY A 34 7.82 -0.36 -1.47
CA GLY A 34 8.80 0.47 -0.77
C GLY A 34 8.37 1.93 -0.63
N THR A 35 7.66 2.46 -1.62
CA THR A 35 7.07 3.81 -1.60
C THR A 35 6.04 4.02 -0.49
N LEU A 36 5.41 2.95 0.01
CA LEU A 36 4.41 2.98 1.08
C LEU A 36 4.99 2.59 2.44
N SER A 37 6.02 1.76 2.46
CA SER A 37 6.65 1.26 3.69
C SER A 37 7.94 1.99 4.04
N GLY A 38 8.68 2.49 3.03
CA GLY A 38 9.99 3.11 3.24
C GLY A 38 11.16 2.14 3.15
N ALA A 39 12.37 2.70 3.26
CA ALA A 39 13.62 1.95 3.20
C ALA A 39 14.59 2.46 4.30
N PRO A 40 15.32 1.56 5.01
CA PRO A 40 15.22 0.09 4.98
C PRO A 40 13.86 -0.41 5.48
N LYS A 41 13.25 -1.33 4.75
CA LYS A 41 11.86 -1.74 4.92
C LYS A 41 11.50 -2.16 6.35
N PHE A 42 12.32 -2.96 6.98
CA PHE A 42 12.05 -3.47 8.33
C PHE A 42 11.97 -2.32 9.35
N ARG A 43 12.97 -1.42 9.36
CA ARG A 43 12.99 -0.30 10.29
C ARG A 43 11.88 0.71 9.99
N ALA A 44 11.59 0.96 8.73
CA ALA A 44 10.49 1.84 8.33
C ALA A 44 9.13 1.30 8.80
N CYS A 45 8.88 -0.01 8.67
CA CYS A 45 7.67 -0.63 9.19
C CYS A 45 7.56 -0.56 10.72
N GLN A 46 8.68 -0.69 11.45
CA GLN A 46 8.68 -0.50 12.90
C GLN A 46 8.30 0.94 13.28
N ILE A 47 8.86 1.94 12.59
CA ILE A 47 8.54 3.36 12.82
C ILE A 47 7.05 3.64 12.54
N ILE A 48 6.51 3.07 11.47
CA ILE A 48 5.09 3.19 11.14
C ILE A 48 4.22 2.62 12.27
N ASP A 49 4.57 1.44 12.79
CA ASP A 49 3.84 0.80 13.88
C ASP A 49 3.94 1.59 15.20
N GLU A 50 5.09 2.22 15.44
CA GLU A 50 5.32 3.07 16.62
C GLU A 50 4.54 4.40 16.55
N LEU A 51 4.41 5.01 15.37
CA LEU A 51 3.90 6.37 15.21
C LEU A 51 2.45 6.46 14.74
N GLU A 52 1.97 5.50 13.97
CA GLU A 52 0.59 5.53 13.46
C GLU A 52 -0.39 4.97 14.50
N PRO A 53 -1.34 5.78 15.00
CA PRO A 53 -2.26 5.36 16.07
C PRO A 53 -3.33 4.40 15.57
N VAL A 54 -3.48 4.24 14.25
CA VAL A 54 -4.49 3.41 13.60
C VAL A 54 -3.85 2.52 12.56
N ALA A 55 -4.13 1.23 12.61
CA ALA A 55 -3.65 0.28 11.62
C ALA A 55 -4.13 0.65 10.20
N ARG A 56 -3.24 0.53 9.23
CA ARG A 56 -3.50 0.89 7.83
C ARG A 56 -4.57 0.03 7.16
N GLY A 57 -4.81 -1.19 7.64
CA GLY A 57 -5.77 -2.11 7.06
C GLY A 57 -5.43 -2.45 5.60
N VAL A 58 -6.32 -2.11 4.69
CA VAL A 58 -6.12 -2.34 3.24
C VAL A 58 -5.13 -1.35 2.64
N TYR A 59 -5.02 -0.13 3.21
CA TYR A 59 -4.18 0.93 2.66
C TYR A 59 -2.70 0.53 2.60
N GLY A 60 -2.09 0.73 1.45
CA GLY A 60 -0.68 0.39 1.21
C GLY A 60 -0.40 -1.08 0.97
N GLY A 61 -1.41 -1.95 1.06
CA GLY A 61 -1.32 -3.35 0.66
C GLY A 61 -1.43 -3.55 -0.84
N ALA A 62 -1.90 -4.71 -1.25
CA ALA A 62 -2.10 -5.08 -2.65
C ALA A 62 -3.57 -5.35 -2.96
N ILE A 63 -4.01 -4.87 -4.12
CA ILE A 63 -5.29 -5.24 -4.72
C ILE A 63 -5.01 -5.80 -6.11
N GLY A 64 -5.58 -6.93 -6.44
CA GLY A 64 -5.35 -7.53 -7.73
C GLY A 64 -6.26 -8.71 -8.01
N TYR A 65 -5.98 -9.36 -9.12
CA TYR A 65 -6.65 -10.60 -9.49
C TYR A 65 -5.63 -11.66 -9.88
N MET A 66 -6.05 -12.91 -9.73
CA MET A 66 -5.34 -14.09 -10.21
C MET A 66 -6.34 -14.91 -11.03
N ASP A 67 -6.02 -15.21 -12.26
CA ASP A 67 -6.84 -16.05 -13.12
C ASP A 67 -6.44 -17.53 -13.02
N PHE A 68 -7.30 -18.39 -13.60
CA PHE A 68 -7.07 -19.83 -13.61
C PHE A 68 -5.94 -20.27 -14.57
N SER A 69 -5.46 -19.38 -15.43
CA SER A 69 -4.31 -19.60 -16.31
C SER A 69 -2.97 -19.30 -15.63
N GLY A 70 -3.02 -18.80 -14.39
CA GLY A 70 -1.82 -18.44 -13.59
C GLY A 70 -1.33 -17.01 -13.82
N ASN A 71 -2.09 -16.16 -14.53
CA ASN A 71 -1.78 -14.76 -14.61
C ASN A 71 -2.13 -14.06 -13.31
N LEU A 72 -1.27 -13.15 -12.87
CA LEU A 72 -1.45 -12.33 -11.69
C LEU A 72 -1.18 -10.86 -12.04
N ASP A 73 -2.10 -9.98 -11.71
CA ASP A 73 -1.90 -8.55 -11.80
C ASP A 73 -2.31 -7.88 -10.48
N VAL A 74 -1.42 -7.08 -9.92
CA VAL A 74 -1.60 -6.43 -8.62
C VAL A 74 -1.18 -4.97 -8.68
N CYS A 75 -1.93 -4.13 -7.98
CA CYS A 75 -1.58 -2.74 -7.76
C CYS A 75 -1.51 -2.42 -6.26
N ILE A 76 -0.88 -1.30 -5.93
CA ILE A 76 -0.83 -0.81 -4.57
C ILE A 76 -2.22 -0.28 -4.19
N ALA A 77 -2.72 -0.64 -3.01
CA ALA A 77 -3.99 -0.15 -2.47
C ALA A 77 -3.88 1.30 -1.99
N ILE A 78 -3.86 2.23 -2.94
CA ILE A 78 -3.86 3.69 -2.72
C ILE A 78 -4.97 4.35 -3.54
N ARG A 79 -5.31 5.58 -3.22
CA ARG A 79 -6.40 6.33 -3.91
C ARG A 79 -7.73 5.56 -3.89
N THR A 80 -7.96 4.83 -2.81
CA THR A 80 -9.12 3.95 -2.63
C THR A 80 -9.97 4.40 -1.46
N ALA A 81 -11.22 3.96 -1.47
CA ALA A 81 -12.12 4.09 -0.34
C ALA A 81 -12.64 2.72 0.07
N VAL A 82 -12.70 2.45 1.36
CA VAL A 82 -13.20 1.19 1.91
C VAL A 82 -14.55 1.44 2.57
N LYS A 83 -15.61 0.79 2.08
CA LYS A 83 -16.94 0.86 2.70
C LYS A 83 -17.11 -0.31 3.67
N LYS A 84 -17.45 0.02 4.92
CA LYS A 84 -17.81 -0.96 5.95
C LYS A 84 -19.12 -0.55 6.60
N GLY A 85 -20.17 -1.29 6.32
CA GLY A 85 -21.53 -0.93 6.76
C GLY A 85 -21.97 0.41 6.14
N LYS A 86 -22.32 1.37 6.99
CA LYS A 86 -22.74 2.72 6.59
C LYS A 86 -21.59 3.75 6.54
N LYS A 87 -20.37 3.34 6.86
CA LYS A 87 -19.19 4.22 6.89
C LYS A 87 -18.28 3.97 5.70
N VAL A 88 -17.69 5.06 5.21
CA VAL A 88 -16.65 5.03 4.18
C VAL A 88 -15.36 5.56 4.81
N TYR A 89 -14.28 4.84 4.61
CA TYR A 89 -12.95 5.16 5.11
C TYR A 89 -12.07 5.53 3.93
N VAL A 90 -11.40 6.66 4.02
CA VAL A 90 -10.39 7.12 3.06
C VAL A 90 -9.08 7.32 3.82
N GLN A 91 -8.01 6.75 3.31
CA GLN A 91 -6.68 6.89 3.89
C GLN A 91 -5.71 7.39 2.83
N ALA A 92 -4.83 8.29 3.23
CA ALA A 92 -3.78 8.84 2.39
C ALA A 92 -2.50 9.00 3.21
N GLY A 93 -1.38 9.10 2.51
CA GLY A 93 -0.07 9.33 3.11
C GLY A 93 0.87 9.99 2.12
N ALA A 94 1.97 10.51 2.62
CA ALA A 94 3.08 11.07 1.85
C ALA A 94 4.36 10.27 2.09
N GLY A 95 5.28 10.32 1.15
CA GLY A 95 6.61 9.73 1.30
C GLY A 95 7.52 10.70 2.04
N ILE A 96 7.99 10.30 3.21
CA ILE A 96 8.87 11.14 4.04
C ILE A 96 10.34 10.88 3.71
N VAL A 97 11.06 11.92 3.44
CA VAL A 97 12.51 11.94 3.19
C VAL A 97 13.20 12.96 4.08
N ALA A 98 14.54 12.99 4.06
CA ALA A 98 15.32 13.88 4.92
C ALA A 98 14.99 15.37 4.76
N ASP A 99 14.66 15.78 3.53
CA ASP A 99 14.33 17.18 3.20
C ASP A 99 12.82 17.48 3.25
N SER A 100 12.00 16.53 3.72
CA SER A 100 10.56 16.74 3.86
C SER A 100 10.24 17.84 4.86
N ILE A 101 9.32 18.72 4.48
CA ILE A 101 8.78 19.77 5.34
C ILE A 101 7.42 19.29 5.84
N PRO A 102 7.19 19.14 7.16
CA PRO A 102 5.99 18.53 7.72
C PRO A 102 4.68 19.14 7.22
N GLU A 103 4.62 20.45 7.08
CA GLU A 103 3.44 21.19 6.61
C GLU A 103 3.09 20.83 5.18
N ASN A 104 4.10 20.70 4.31
CA ASN A 104 3.92 20.34 2.92
C ASN A 104 3.45 18.88 2.78
N GLU A 105 4.04 17.97 3.54
CA GLU A 105 3.64 16.56 3.56
C GLU A 105 2.22 16.37 4.08
N TYR A 106 1.84 17.11 5.11
CA TYR A 106 0.46 17.13 5.58
C TYR A 106 -0.51 17.62 4.51
N GLN A 107 -0.17 18.73 3.83
CA GLN A 107 -1.01 19.26 2.76
C GLN A 107 -1.12 18.27 1.58
N GLU A 108 -0.04 17.58 1.26
CA GLU A 108 -0.05 16.52 0.25
C GLU A 108 -1.00 15.39 0.63
N CYS A 109 -0.97 14.92 1.88
CA CYS A 109 -1.90 13.91 2.40
C CYS A 109 -3.35 14.39 2.28
N ALA A 110 -3.63 15.64 2.69
CA ALA A 110 -4.96 16.23 2.62
C ALA A 110 -5.47 16.31 1.17
N ASN A 111 -4.63 16.73 0.23
CA ASN A 111 -4.98 16.80 -1.19
C ASN A 111 -5.26 15.41 -1.78
N LYS A 112 -4.44 14.42 -1.43
CA LYS A 112 -4.64 13.03 -1.86
C LYS A 112 -5.95 12.43 -1.35
N ALA A 113 -6.29 12.66 -0.09
CA ALA A 113 -7.57 12.24 0.48
C ALA A 113 -8.75 13.00 -0.12
N GLY A 114 -8.60 14.31 -0.29
CA GLY A 114 -9.63 15.21 -0.83
C GLY A 114 -10.12 14.77 -2.21
N ALA A 115 -9.23 14.36 -3.10
CA ALA A 115 -9.59 13.89 -4.44
C ALA A 115 -10.55 12.68 -4.40
N VAL A 116 -10.31 11.73 -3.51
CA VAL A 116 -11.18 10.55 -3.34
C VAL A 116 -12.53 10.95 -2.72
N ILE A 117 -12.50 11.81 -1.71
CA ILE A 117 -13.72 12.30 -1.03
C ILE A 117 -14.60 13.06 -2.00
N GLU A 118 -14.02 13.92 -2.84
CA GLU A 118 -14.78 14.68 -3.83
C GLU A 118 -15.43 13.79 -4.89
N ALA A 119 -14.71 12.77 -5.36
CA ALA A 119 -15.28 11.78 -6.27
C ALA A 119 -16.50 11.07 -5.66
N ILE A 120 -16.42 10.69 -4.38
CA ILE A 120 -17.54 10.05 -3.66
C ILE A 120 -18.73 11.01 -3.53
N LYS A 121 -18.50 12.28 -3.21
CA LYS A 121 -19.56 13.29 -3.10
C LYS A 121 -20.29 13.49 -4.43
N LYS A 122 -19.55 13.64 -5.53
CA LYS A 122 -20.14 13.78 -6.87
C LYS A 122 -21.03 12.60 -7.25
N VAL A 123 -20.63 11.38 -6.93
CA VAL A 123 -21.47 10.20 -7.18
C VAL A 123 -22.76 10.25 -6.36
N SER A 124 -22.71 10.69 -5.11
CA SER A 124 -23.90 10.78 -4.27
C SER A 124 -24.90 11.84 -4.74
N GLU A 125 -24.43 12.91 -5.41
CA GLU A 125 -25.28 13.94 -6.01
C GLU A 125 -26.02 13.46 -7.27
N VAL A 126 -25.39 12.53 -8.01
CA VAL A 126 -25.96 11.96 -9.25
C VAL A 126 -26.97 10.84 -8.95
N CYS A 127 -26.84 10.18 -7.80
CA CYS A 127 -27.68 9.04 -7.42
C CYS A 127 -28.91 9.41 -6.57
N ASN A 128 -29.11 10.69 -6.25
CA ASN A 128 -30.30 11.25 -5.60
C ASN A 128 -31.14 12.02 -6.61
#